data_985219d6df8ac383538c6dab5270a2b1
#
_entry.id   985219d6df8ac383538c6dab5270a2b1
#
_cell.length_a   1.000
_cell.length_b   1.000
_cell.length_c   1.000
_cell.angle_alpha   90.00
_cell.angle_beta   90.00
_cell.angle_gamma   90.00
#
_symmetry.space_group_name_H-M   'P 1'
#
loop_
_entity.id
_entity.type
_entity.pdbx_description
1 polymer ?
#
loop_
_entity_poly.entity_id
_entity_poly.type
_entity_poly.pdbx_seq_one_letter_code
_entity_poly.pdbx_strand_id
1 'polypeptide(L)'
;NHRKRELVKEFSPMLEKTSLTTKIWIVSLIAIISVGLYAFIIQFKEGHIVTGMRDNVVWWLYIINFIFFVGLSYSGAFISGILHFFRTPWKNSVTRIVEIITVLSIIVGPIFILLCIGRLDRLYYLFLYPRIQSPITWDIIAIITDLVGCFIYLYLTFIPDFAILRDSPELKIPNWRKKLYKYLAINYQDTPDQR
;
A
#
# COMPACT_ATOMS: atom_id res chain seq x y z
N ASN A 1 -14.88 22.18 16.54
CA ASN A 1 -13.79 23.02 16.02
C ASN A 1 -12.49 22.98 16.86
N HIS A 2 -12.58 22.82 18.19
CA HIS A 2 -11.39 22.79 19.07
C HIS A 2 -10.51 21.56 18.79
N ARG A 3 -11.10 20.38 18.70
CA ARG A 3 -10.41 19.10 18.43
C ARG A 3 -9.69 19.08 17.08
N LYS A 4 -10.29 19.70 16.03
CA LYS A 4 -9.65 19.83 14.71
C LYS A 4 -8.39 20.70 14.78
N ARG A 5 -8.41 21.80 15.54
CA ARG A 5 -7.25 22.67 15.74
C ARG A 5 -6.13 22.03 16.54
N GLU A 6 -6.44 21.22 17.54
CA GLU A 6 -5.44 20.46 18.30
C GLU A 6 -4.74 19.44 17.43
N LEU A 7 -5.48 18.67 16.64
CA LEU A 7 -4.90 17.71 15.69
C LEU A 7 -3.99 18.39 14.66
N VAL A 8 -4.40 19.54 14.12
CA VAL A 8 -3.58 20.28 13.15
C VAL A 8 -2.29 20.80 13.81
N LYS A 9 -2.33 21.27 15.05
CA LYS A 9 -1.13 21.71 15.79
C LYS A 9 -0.17 20.57 16.09
N GLU A 10 -0.69 19.40 16.40
CA GLU A 10 0.10 18.21 16.71
C GLU A 10 0.82 17.66 15.47
N PHE A 11 0.18 17.72 14.28
CA PHE A 11 0.75 17.23 13.04
C PHE A 11 1.53 18.27 12.22
N SER A 12 1.37 19.58 12.52
CA SER A 12 2.05 20.65 11.75
C SER A 12 3.57 20.52 11.74
N PRO A 13 4.28 20.21 12.85
CA PRO A 13 5.73 20.08 12.83
C PRO A 13 6.22 18.90 11.98
N MET A 14 5.43 17.83 11.87
CA MET A 14 5.77 16.66 11.05
C MET A 14 5.60 16.95 9.56
N LEU A 15 4.67 17.84 9.18
CA LEU A 15 4.39 18.21 7.79
C LEU A 15 5.28 19.34 7.27
N GLU A 16 5.79 20.21 8.16
CA GLU A 16 6.57 21.39 7.78
C GLU A 16 8.09 21.13 7.74
N LYS A 17 8.63 20.32 8.65
CA LYS A 17 10.09 20.09 8.74
C LYS A 17 10.41 18.61 8.89
N THR A 18 11.16 18.08 7.93
CA THR A 18 11.71 16.73 7.99
C THR A 18 13.00 16.77 8.86
N SER A 19 13.05 16.01 9.95
CA SER A 19 14.23 15.86 10.79
C SER A 19 15.43 15.31 10.01
N LEU A 20 16.64 15.67 10.40
CA LEU A 20 17.87 15.13 9.83
C LEU A 20 17.89 13.59 9.93
N THR A 21 17.48 13.04 11.05
CA THR A 21 17.37 11.60 11.27
C THR A 21 16.43 10.95 10.23
N THR A 22 15.28 11.56 9.97
CA THR A 22 14.33 11.05 8.95
C THR A 22 14.95 11.07 7.55
N LYS A 23 15.72 12.11 7.21
CA LYS A 23 16.42 12.18 5.92
C LYS A 23 17.46 11.06 5.78
N ILE A 24 18.25 10.80 6.84
CA ILE A 24 19.22 9.71 6.86
C ILE A 24 18.54 8.36 6.65
N TRP A 25 17.42 8.11 7.35
CA TRP A 25 16.62 6.90 7.16
C TRP A 25 16.11 6.75 5.73
N ILE A 26 15.57 7.82 5.14
CA ILE A 26 15.08 7.80 3.75
C ILE A 26 16.23 7.49 2.78
N VAL A 27 17.40 8.12 2.93
CA VAL A 27 18.56 7.88 2.08
C VAL A 27 19.06 6.43 2.21
N SER A 28 19.12 5.90 3.43
CA SER A 28 19.49 4.51 3.70
C SER A 28 18.52 3.53 3.02
N LEU A 29 17.20 3.77 3.14
CA LEU A 29 16.19 2.94 2.49
C LEU A 29 16.29 3.00 0.96
N ILE A 30 16.51 4.19 0.39
CA ILE A 30 16.71 4.35 -1.06
C ILE A 30 17.94 3.59 -1.51
N ALA A 31 19.04 3.61 -0.76
CA ALA A 31 20.25 2.86 -1.08
C ALA A 31 19.99 1.35 -1.08
N ILE A 32 19.28 0.82 -0.08
CA ILE A 32 18.91 -0.61 -0.01
C ILE A 32 18.01 -1.00 -1.19
N ILE A 33 17.01 -0.19 -1.53
CA ILE A 33 16.13 -0.41 -2.68
C ILE A 33 16.95 -0.41 -3.99
N SER A 34 17.91 0.50 -4.13
CA SER A 34 18.75 0.58 -5.32
C SER A 34 19.62 -0.68 -5.52
N VAL A 35 20.16 -1.23 -4.42
CA VAL A 35 20.88 -2.51 -4.46
C VAL A 35 19.94 -3.65 -4.87
N GLY A 36 18.73 -3.69 -4.32
CA GLY A 36 17.71 -4.68 -4.70
C GLY A 36 17.31 -4.59 -6.18
N LEU A 37 17.10 -3.39 -6.70
CA LEU A 37 16.81 -3.16 -8.11
C LEU A 37 17.98 -3.58 -9.02
N TYR A 38 19.22 -3.30 -8.62
CA TYR A 38 20.40 -3.74 -9.34
C TYR A 38 20.48 -5.27 -9.42
N ALA A 39 20.27 -5.95 -8.28
CA ALA A 39 20.24 -7.41 -8.23
C ALA A 39 19.13 -7.99 -9.12
N PHE A 40 17.96 -7.36 -9.13
CA PHE A 40 16.84 -7.74 -10.01
C PHE A 40 17.17 -7.60 -11.50
N ILE A 41 17.87 -6.51 -11.90
CA ILE A 41 18.29 -6.31 -13.28
C ILE A 41 19.25 -7.41 -13.71
N ILE A 42 20.17 -7.84 -12.85
CA ILE A 42 21.10 -8.96 -13.13
C ILE A 42 20.30 -10.26 -13.29
N GLN A 43 19.39 -10.55 -12.37
CA GLN A 43 18.52 -11.72 -12.44
C GLN A 43 17.67 -11.74 -13.74
N PHE A 44 17.19 -10.58 -14.18
CA PHE A 44 16.41 -10.46 -15.41
C PHE A 44 17.26 -10.75 -16.66
N LYS A 45 18.53 -10.35 -16.67
CA LYS A 45 19.46 -10.56 -17.81
C LYS A 45 20.00 -11.98 -17.86
N GLU A 46 20.42 -12.53 -16.73
CA GLU A 46 21.12 -13.81 -16.63
C GLU A 46 20.20 -14.98 -16.27
N GLY A 47 18.93 -14.66 -15.95
CA GLY A 47 17.95 -15.65 -15.52
C GLY A 47 18.12 -16.09 -14.07
N HIS A 48 17.36 -17.12 -13.66
CA HIS A 48 17.37 -17.60 -12.28
C HIS A 48 18.65 -18.36 -11.86
N ILE A 49 19.59 -18.58 -12.76
CA ILE A 49 20.89 -19.22 -12.43
C ILE A 49 21.62 -18.47 -11.34
N VAL A 50 21.57 -17.13 -11.37
CA VAL A 50 22.24 -16.25 -10.37
C VAL A 50 21.64 -16.36 -8.98
N THR A 51 20.38 -16.83 -8.84
CA THR A 51 19.69 -16.95 -7.55
C THR A 51 20.00 -18.26 -6.83
N GLY A 52 20.75 -19.18 -7.45
CA GLY A 52 21.05 -20.49 -6.89
C GLY A 52 19.85 -21.42 -6.79
N MET A 53 18.74 -21.12 -7.45
CA MET A 53 17.58 -22.00 -7.50
C MET A 53 17.91 -23.32 -8.21
N ARG A 54 17.45 -24.43 -7.62
CA ARG A 54 17.60 -25.78 -8.16
C ARG A 54 16.24 -26.47 -8.20
N ASP A 55 16.14 -27.58 -8.95
CA ASP A 55 14.90 -28.32 -9.15
C ASP A 55 14.19 -28.75 -7.85
N ASN A 56 14.95 -28.96 -6.76
CA ASN A 56 14.42 -29.36 -5.46
C ASN A 56 13.89 -28.20 -4.61
N VAL A 57 14.27 -26.96 -4.91
CA VAL A 57 13.91 -25.78 -4.13
C VAL A 57 13.59 -24.62 -5.08
N VAL A 58 12.54 -24.82 -5.88
CA VAL A 58 12.07 -23.82 -6.83
C VAL A 58 11.24 -22.76 -6.10
N TRP A 59 11.60 -21.48 -6.25
CA TRP A 59 10.83 -20.30 -5.80
C TRP A 59 10.57 -20.18 -4.29
N TRP A 60 11.07 -21.08 -3.45
CA TRP A 60 10.67 -21.19 -2.06
C TRP A 60 10.71 -19.87 -1.28
N LEU A 61 11.78 -19.09 -1.43
CA LEU A 61 11.92 -17.80 -0.74
C LEU A 61 10.90 -16.77 -1.26
N TYR A 62 10.66 -16.73 -2.57
CA TYR A 62 9.71 -15.80 -3.17
C TYR A 62 8.26 -16.15 -2.79
N ILE A 63 7.90 -17.43 -2.82
CA ILE A 63 6.57 -17.90 -2.42
C ILE A 63 6.32 -17.68 -0.94
N ILE A 64 7.30 -17.94 -0.07
CA ILE A 64 7.17 -17.68 1.37
C ILE A 64 6.89 -16.19 1.63
N ASN A 65 7.67 -15.29 1.02
CA ASN A 65 7.43 -13.86 1.18
C ASN A 65 6.08 -13.42 0.59
N PHE A 66 5.70 -13.94 -0.58
CA PHE A 66 4.38 -13.69 -1.15
C PHE A 66 3.26 -14.07 -0.19
N ILE A 67 3.25 -15.31 0.31
CA ILE A 67 2.23 -15.80 1.24
C ILE A 67 2.23 -14.98 2.52
N PHE A 68 3.40 -14.61 3.04
CA PHE A 68 3.52 -13.78 4.24
C PHE A 68 2.85 -12.41 4.05
N PHE A 69 3.17 -11.70 2.98
CA PHE A 69 2.60 -10.37 2.74
C PHE A 69 1.12 -10.40 2.39
N VAL A 70 0.66 -11.38 1.62
CA VAL A 70 -0.77 -11.57 1.33
C VAL A 70 -1.53 -11.95 2.60
N GLY A 71 -0.98 -12.84 3.43
CA GLY A 71 -1.56 -13.19 4.72
C GLY A 71 -1.64 -12.00 5.68
N LEU A 72 -0.62 -11.14 5.69
CA LEU A 72 -0.62 -9.89 6.46
C LEU A 72 -1.70 -8.92 5.97
N SER A 73 -1.91 -8.81 4.64
CA SER A 73 -2.97 -8.02 4.05
C SER A 73 -4.35 -8.51 4.48
N TYR A 74 -4.64 -9.79 4.33
CA TYR A 74 -5.92 -10.37 4.74
C TYR A 74 -6.17 -10.24 6.24
N SER A 75 -5.15 -10.44 7.08
CA SER A 75 -5.26 -10.26 8.52
C SER A 75 -5.61 -8.82 8.88
N GLY A 76 -4.99 -7.84 8.22
CA GLY A 76 -5.28 -6.43 8.41
C GLY A 76 -6.69 -6.07 7.98
N ALA A 77 -7.14 -6.51 6.80
CA ALA A 77 -8.50 -6.30 6.33
C ALA A 77 -9.53 -6.90 7.30
N PHE A 78 -9.28 -8.10 7.81
CA PHE A 78 -10.15 -8.78 8.76
C PHE A 78 -10.24 -8.02 10.10
N ILE A 79 -9.11 -7.57 10.66
CA ILE A 79 -9.07 -6.77 11.89
C ILE A 79 -9.83 -5.46 11.69
N SER A 80 -9.61 -4.77 10.58
CA SER A 80 -10.32 -3.53 10.26
C SER A 80 -11.82 -3.75 10.17
N GLY A 81 -12.26 -4.80 9.49
CA GLY A 81 -13.68 -5.19 9.38
C GLY A 81 -14.32 -5.48 10.75
N ILE A 82 -13.64 -6.24 11.62
CA ILE A 82 -14.10 -6.52 12.98
C ILE A 82 -14.24 -5.23 13.79
N LEU A 83 -13.23 -4.35 13.77
CA LEU A 83 -13.27 -3.09 14.51
C LEU A 83 -14.41 -2.17 14.03
N HIS A 84 -14.73 -2.18 12.74
CA HIS A 84 -15.88 -1.46 12.22
C HIS A 84 -17.20 -2.06 12.72
N PHE A 85 -17.32 -3.37 12.74
CA PHE A 85 -18.54 -4.06 13.19
C PHE A 85 -18.83 -3.79 14.67
N PHE A 86 -17.84 -3.87 15.55
CA PHE A 86 -18.02 -3.68 16.98
C PHE A 86 -18.10 -2.21 17.44
N ARG A 87 -17.93 -1.23 16.55
CA ARG A 87 -18.04 0.22 16.84
C ARG A 87 -17.27 0.68 18.08
N THR A 88 -16.09 0.13 18.33
CA THR A 88 -15.28 0.45 19.52
C THR A 88 -14.78 1.91 19.48
N PRO A 89 -14.69 2.62 20.63
CA PRO A 89 -14.32 4.05 20.66
C PRO A 89 -12.88 4.33 20.19
N TRP A 90 -11.97 3.37 20.34
CA TRP A 90 -10.56 3.49 19.93
C TRP A 90 -10.29 3.00 18.50
N LYS A 91 -11.31 2.51 17.80
CA LYS A 91 -11.19 1.93 16.45
C LYS A 91 -10.44 2.82 15.46
N ASN A 92 -10.73 4.13 15.46
CA ASN A 92 -10.27 5.03 14.40
C ASN A 92 -8.74 5.11 14.28
N SER A 93 -8.00 5.08 15.40
CA SER A 93 -6.54 5.15 15.37
C SER A 93 -5.91 3.84 14.91
N VAL A 94 -6.41 2.71 15.41
CA VAL A 94 -5.88 1.39 15.06
C VAL A 94 -6.25 1.01 13.63
N THR A 95 -7.50 1.23 13.22
CA THR A 95 -7.98 0.91 11.87
C THR A 95 -7.12 1.59 10.80
N ARG A 96 -6.77 2.87 10.95
CA ARG A 96 -5.94 3.58 9.96
C ARG A 96 -4.54 2.98 9.80
N ILE A 97 -3.89 2.62 10.91
CA ILE A 97 -2.56 1.98 10.86
C ILE A 97 -2.67 0.61 10.16
N VAL A 98 -3.67 -0.17 10.54
CA VAL A 98 -3.93 -1.48 9.99
C VAL A 98 -4.23 -1.41 8.49
N GLU A 99 -5.05 -0.46 8.05
CA GLU A 99 -5.39 -0.25 6.63
C GLU A 99 -4.17 0.12 5.79
N ILE A 100 -3.28 0.99 6.30
CA ILE A 100 -2.02 1.33 5.63
C ILE A 100 -1.13 0.10 5.49
N ILE A 101 -0.99 -0.69 6.56
CA ILE A 101 -0.20 -1.94 6.53
C ILE A 101 -0.81 -2.92 5.52
N THR A 102 -2.14 -3.06 5.50
CA THR A 102 -2.87 -3.92 4.55
C THR A 102 -2.55 -3.56 3.11
N VAL A 103 -2.69 -2.28 2.75
CA VAL A 103 -2.43 -1.82 1.38
C VAL A 103 -0.95 -1.94 1.01
N LEU A 104 -0.03 -1.61 1.91
CA LEU A 104 1.40 -1.80 1.65
C LEU A 104 1.73 -3.28 1.44
N SER A 105 1.15 -4.16 2.23
CA SER A 105 1.38 -5.60 2.13
C SER A 105 0.85 -6.19 0.84
N ILE A 106 -0.36 -5.79 0.39
CA ILE A 106 -0.92 -6.29 -0.87
C ILE A 106 -0.21 -5.73 -2.10
N ILE A 107 0.50 -4.62 -1.98
CA ILE A 107 1.37 -4.11 -3.05
C ILE A 107 2.67 -4.92 -3.11
N VAL A 108 3.28 -5.20 -1.94
CA VAL A 108 4.58 -5.87 -1.84
C VAL A 108 4.46 -7.36 -2.19
N GLY A 109 3.38 -8.04 -1.78
CA GLY A 109 3.17 -9.46 -2.04
C GLY A 109 3.34 -9.84 -3.51
N PRO A 110 2.55 -9.28 -4.44
CA PRO A 110 2.64 -9.61 -5.87
C PRO A 110 3.99 -9.29 -6.51
N ILE A 111 4.79 -8.37 -5.96
CA ILE A 111 6.13 -8.09 -6.45
C ILE A 111 6.99 -9.36 -6.37
N PHE A 112 6.86 -10.17 -5.31
CA PHE A 112 7.61 -11.43 -5.19
C PHE A 112 7.22 -12.44 -6.28
N ILE A 113 5.96 -12.46 -6.72
CA ILE A 113 5.55 -13.28 -7.88
C ILE A 113 6.22 -12.77 -9.15
N LEU A 114 6.22 -11.45 -9.37
CA LEU A 114 6.87 -10.86 -10.55
C LEU A 114 8.38 -11.16 -10.56
N LEU A 115 9.02 -11.18 -9.38
CA LEU A 115 10.44 -11.53 -9.25
C LEU A 115 10.70 -13.00 -9.56
N CYS A 116 9.73 -13.91 -9.33
CA CYS A 116 9.93 -15.34 -9.55
C CYS A 116 9.53 -15.83 -10.94
N ILE A 117 8.80 -15.05 -11.74
CA ILE A 117 8.27 -15.48 -13.06
C ILE A 117 9.37 -15.60 -14.13
N GLY A 118 10.57 -15.30 -13.96
CA GLY A 118 11.65 -15.48 -14.94
C GLY A 118 11.45 -14.91 -16.35
N ARG A 119 10.22 -14.95 -16.89
CA ARG A 119 9.84 -14.44 -18.23
C ARG A 119 8.69 -13.44 -18.13
N LEU A 120 9.00 -12.21 -17.78
CA LEU A 120 8.01 -11.13 -17.71
C LEU A 120 7.42 -10.76 -19.07
N ASP A 121 8.14 -11.05 -20.16
CA ASP A 121 7.69 -10.87 -21.54
C ASP A 121 6.43 -11.66 -21.88
N ARG A 122 6.14 -12.75 -21.16
CA ARG A 122 4.94 -13.59 -21.35
C ARG A 122 3.84 -13.35 -20.33
N LEU A 123 4.02 -12.46 -19.38
CA LEU A 123 3.04 -12.17 -18.33
C LEU A 123 1.69 -11.71 -18.91
N TYR A 124 1.71 -10.95 -20.01
CA TYR A 124 0.50 -10.46 -20.66
C TYR A 124 -0.39 -11.60 -21.23
N TYR A 125 0.16 -12.79 -21.53
CA TYR A 125 -0.64 -13.94 -21.96
C TYR A 125 -1.63 -14.41 -20.90
N LEU A 126 -1.34 -14.20 -19.62
CA LEU A 126 -2.26 -14.52 -18.53
C LEU A 126 -3.55 -13.68 -18.59
N PHE A 127 -3.46 -12.48 -19.15
CA PHE A 127 -4.60 -11.58 -19.32
C PHE A 127 -5.30 -11.76 -20.67
N LEU A 128 -4.56 -12.05 -21.74
CA LEU A 128 -5.12 -12.22 -23.08
C LEU A 128 -5.74 -13.59 -23.31
N TYR A 129 -5.19 -14.64 -22.68
CA TYR A 129 -5.64 -16.02 -22.85
C TYR A 129 -5.92 -16.70 -21.50
N PRO A 130 -6.81 -16.14 -20.66
CA PRO A 130 -7.10 -16.72 -19.36
C PRO A 130 -7.80 -18.08 -19.53
N ARG A 131 -7.28 -19.11 -18.88
CA ARG A 131 -7.93 -20.42 -18.81
C ARG A 131 -8.72 -20.50 -17.49
N ILE A 132 -10.05 -20.51 -17.58
CA ILE A 132 -10.94 -20.54 -16.41
C ILE A 132 -10.70 -21.77 -15.51
N GLN A 133 -10.22 -22.87 -16.06
CA GLN A 133 -9.89 -24.09 -15.32
C GLN A 133 -8.53 -24.03 -14.61
N SER A 134 -7.71 -23.00 -14.87
CA SER A 134 -6.39 -22.87 -14.27
C SER A 134 -6.46 -22.21 -12.89
N PRO A 135 -5.90 -22.81 -11.82
CA PRO A 135 -5.78 -22.18 -10.51
C PRO A 135 -5.07 -20.82 -10.57
N ILE A 136 -4.04 -20.69 -11.42
CA ILE A 136 -3.27 -19.44 -11.58
C ILE A 136 -4.17 -18.28 -12.04
N THR A 137 -5.15 -18.54 -12.89
CA THR A 137 -6.10 -17.51 -13.34
C THR A 137 -6.93 -16.99 -12.16
N TRP A 138 -7.38 -17.88 -11.31
CA TRP A 138 -8.15 -17.51 -10.10
C TRP A 138 -7.30 -16.77 -9.08
N ASP A 139 -6.04 -17.15 -8.88
CA ASP A 139 -5.10 -16.45 -8.01
C ASP A 139 -4.88 -15.00 -8.47
N ILE A 140 -4.70 -14.80 -9.78
CA ILE A 140 -4.53 -13.46 -10.36
C ILE A 140 -5.79 -12.61 -10.15
N ILE A 141 -6.98 -13.18 -10.43
CA ILE A 141 -8.25 -12.47 -10.21
C ILE A 141 -8.41 -12.10 -8.74
N ALA A 142 -8.10 -13.01 -7.82
CA ALA A 142 -8.17 -12.75 -6.39
C ALA A 142 -7.22 -11.62 -5.96
N ILE A 143 -5.95 -11.66 -6.40
CA ILE A 143 -4.95 -10.63 -6.09
C ILE A 143 -5.38 -9.26 -6.62
N ILE A 144 -5.86 -9.18 -7.87
CA ILE A 144 -6.30 -7.91 -8.46
C ILE A 144 -7.54 -7.39 -7.73
N THR A 145 -8.50 -8.25 -7.41
CA THR A 145 -9.72 -7.88 -6.70
C THR A 145 -9.39 -7.35 -5.30
N ASP A 146 -8.51 -8.03 -4.58
CA ASP A 146 -8.07 -7.61 -3.24
C ASP A 146 -7.30 -6.28 -3.31
N LEU A 147 -6.38 -6.13 -4.26
CA LEU A 147 -5.64 -4.89 -4.48
C LEU A 147 -6.59 -3.71 -4.71
N VAL A 148 -7.52 -3.84 -5.65
CA VAL A 148 -8.49 -2.79 -5.98
C VAL A 148 -9.41 -2.50 -4.80
N GLY A 149 -9.91 -3.54 -4.13
CA GLY A 149 -10.77 -3.42 -2.95
C GLY A 149 -10.07 -2.69 -1.81
N CYS A 150 -8.83 -3.06 -1.48
CA CYS A 150 -8.02 -2.42 -0.45
C CYS A 150 -7.72 -0.95 -0.77
N PHE A 151 -7.42 -0.62 -2.04
CA PHE A 151 -7.21 0.77 -2.45
C PHE A 151 -8.48 1.61 -2.33
N ILE A 152 -9.62 1.10 -2.78
CA ILE A 152 -10.90 1.80 -2.65
C ILE A 152 -11.23 2.02 -1.18
N TYR A 153 -11.08 1.00 -0.35
CA TYR A 153 -11.36 1.06 1.08
C TYR A 153 -10.48 2.10 1.78
N LEU A 154 -9.17 2.05 1.57
CA LEU A 154 -8.22 3.01 2.11
C LEU A 154 -8.58 4.44 1.66
N TYR A 155 -8.87 4.63 0.36
CA TYR A 155 -9.23 5.93 -0.17
C TYR A 155 -10.49 6.50 0.50
N LEU A 156 -11.54 5.70 0.66
CA LEU A 156 -12.77 6.12 1.33
C LEU A 156 -12.51 6.54 2.78
N THR A 157 -11.65 5.81 3.50
CA THR A 157 -11.28 6.13 4.88
C THR A 157 -10.49 7.45 4.99
N PHE A 158 -9.69 7.80 3.96
CA PHE A 158 -8.89 9.03 3.96
C PHE A 158 -9.62 10.28 3.44
N ILE A 159 -10.79 10.16 2.81
CA ILE A 159 -11.54 11.33 2.31
C ILE A 159 -11.77 12.40 3.38
N PRO A 160 -12.23 12.08 4.63
CA PRO A 160 -12.41 13.07 5.67
C PRO A 160 -11.10 13.78 6.07
N ASP A 161 -9.97 13.04 6.04
CA ASP A 161 -8.66 13.60 6.38
C ASP A 161 -8.17 14.59 5.31
N PHE A 162 -8.34 14.27 4.05
CA PHE A 162 -8.05 15.18 2.95
C PHE A 162 -8.90 16.45 3.02
N ALA A 163 -10.18 16.34 3.43
CA ALA A 163 -11.04 17.50 3.64
C ALA A 163 -10.53 18.37 4.78
N ILE A 164 -10.11 17.79 5.91
CA ILE A 164 -9.52 18.53 7.04
C ILE A 164 -8.25 19.26 6.59
N LEU A 165 -7.35 18.60 5.85
CA LEU A 165 -6.11 19.20 5.35
C LEU A 165 -6.38 20.32 4.33
N ARG A 166 -7.41 20.17 3.48
CA ARG A 166 -7.85 21.21 2.53
C ARG A 166 -8.31 22.47 3.25
N ASP A 167 -9.12 22.32 4.28
CA ASP A 167 -9.84 23.41 4.95
C ASP A 167 -9.04 24.05 6.09
N SER A 168 -7.82 23.58 6.37
CA SER A 168 -6.95 24.10 7.41
C SER A 168 -6.09 25.26 6.90
N PRO A 169 -6.39 26.54 7.26
CA PRO A 169 -5.60 27.70 6.83
C PRO A 169 -4.26 27.82 7.56
N GLU A 170 -4.12 27.14 8.70
CA GLU A 170 -2.96 27.22 9.58
C GLU A 170 -1.73 26.46 9.04
N LEU A 171 -1.93 25.56 8.08
CA LEU A 171 -0.86 24.76 7.49
C LEU A 171 -0.20 25.48 6.32
N LYS A 172 1.09 25.78 6.43
CA LYS A 172 1.93 26.32 5.35
C LYS A 172 2.27 25.25 4.32
N ILE A 173 1.25 24.74 3.62
CA ILE A 173 1.40 23.70 2.60
C ILE A 173 1.59 24.36 1.22
N PRO A 174 2.50 23.83 0.37
CA PRO A 174 2.66 24.30 -1.01
C PRO A 174 1.34 24.25 -1.80
N ASN A 175 1.11 25.21 -2.67
CA ASN A 175 -0.15 25.35 -3.43
C ASN A 175 -0.53 24.10 -4.24
N TRP A 176 0.45 23.34 -4.75
CA TRP A 176 0.20 22.11 -5.49
C TRP A 176 -0.42 21.02 -4.61
N ARG A 177 0.00 20.89 -3.33
CA ARG A 177 -0.58 19.94 -2.38
C ARG A 177 -2.01 20.33 -2.00
N LYS A 178 -2.31 21.63 -1.86
CA LYS A 178 -3.69 22.11 -1.62
C LYS A 178 -4.62 21.76 -2.77
N LYS A 179 -4.15 21.90 -4.02
CA LYS A 179 -4.90 21.49 -5.20
C LYS A 179 -5.16 19.96 -5.21
N LEU A 180 -4.14 19.17 -4.84
CA LEU A 180 -4.26 17.72 -4.75
C LEU A 180 -5.29 17.31 -3.68
N TYR A 181 -5.23 17.89 -2.49
CA TYR A 181 -6.20 17.61 -1.42
C TYR A 181 -7.62 18.02 -1.79
N LYS A 182 -7.78 19.14 -2.52
CA LYS A 182 -9.09 19.55 -3.04
C LYS A 182 -9.68 18.50 -4.00
N TYR A 183 -8.86 17.94 -4.88
CA TYR A 183 -9.27 16.89 -5.80
C TYR A 183 -9.59 15.56 -5.09
N LEU A 184 -8.73 15.15 -4.15
CA LEU A 184 -8.90 13.90 -3.41
C LEU A 184 -10.06 13.92 -2.42
N ALA A 185 -10.45 15.09 -1.91
CA ALA A 185 -11.56 15.22 -0.96
C ALA A 185 -12.95 15.13 -1.59
N ILE A 186 -13.10 15.06 -2.91
CA ILE A 186 -14.36 14.92 -3.67
C ILE A 186 -15.51 15.75 -3.05
N ASN A 187 -15.33 17.05 -2.85
CA ASN A 187 -16.36 17.92 -2.26
C ASN A 187 -16.94 17.50 -0.88
N TYR A 188 -16.25 16.66 -0.13
CA TYR A 188 -16.66 16.28 1.22
C TYR A 188 -16.75 17.52 2.12
N GLN A 189 -17.91 17.74 2.78
CA GLN A 189 -18.22 18.92 3.59
C GLN A 189 -18.52 18.60 5.06
N ASP A 190 -18.31 17.34 5.49
CA ASP A 190 -18.58 16.87 6.86
C ASP A 190 -20.04 17.11 7.31
N THR A 191 -21.01 17.02 6.37
CA THR A 191 -22.44 17.11 6.65
C THR A 191 -22.94 15.88 7.41
N PRO A 192 -24.05 15.98 8.20
CA PRO A 192 -24.59 14.83 8.92
C PRO A 192 -24.86 13.61 8.05
N ASP A 193 -25.25 13.85 6.78
CA ASP A 193 -25.56 12.80 5.81
C ASP A 193 -24.31 12.13 5.22
N GLN A 194 -23.12 12.71 5.43
CA GLN A 194 -21.83 12.20 4.94
C GLN A 194 -21.03 11.47 6.02
N ARG A 195 -21.51 11.43 7.25
CA ARG A 195 -20.93 10.73 8.40
C ARG A 195 -21.52 9.33 8.55
#